data_1839bc1400a4b6afc7d61d729a0e5dcb
#
_entry.id   1839bc1400a4b6afc7d61d729a0e5dcb
#
_cell.length_a   1.000
_cell.length_b   1.000
_cell.length_c   1.000
_cell.angle_alpha   90.00
_cell.angle_beta   90.00
_cell.angle_gamma   90.00
#
_symmetry.space_group_name_H-M   'P 1'
#
loop_
_entity.id
_entity.type
_entity.pdbx_description
1 polymer ?
#
loop_
_entity_poly.entity_id
_entity_poly.type
_entity_poly.pdbx_seq_one_letter_code
_entity_poly.pdbx_strand_id
1 'polypeptide(L)'
;MTGKTEILPVLEVYVDRTPGSFIEEKEFSLVWHRSCDAELAAVRAKELKDVLLNLTANLNIGVMEGNKVIEIKNTNINKGRAVLEWISKKQWDFVLAIGDDLTDEDIFAVLPDTTYSIKVGLGSSHAKFYMESVDKVRALLKSISQKEVRK
;
A
#
# COMPACT_ATOMS: atom_id res chain seq x y z
N MET A 1 10.66 7.67 8.81
CA MET A 1 9.66 8.54 8.12
C MET A 1 9.88 9.97 8.59
N THR A 2 10.00 10.90 7.67
CA THR A 2 10.09 12.34 7.97
C THR A 2 8.74 12.81 8.54
N GLY A 3 8.75 13.66 9.58
CA GLY A 3 7.51 14.15 10.21
C GLY A 3 6.87 13.20 11.22
N LYS A 4 7.49 12.04 11.50
CA LYS A 4 6.98 11.08 12.49
C LYS A 4 6.81 11.71 13.88
N THR A 5 7.77 12.52 14.30
CA THR A 5 7.76 13.19 15.60
C THR A 5 6.61 14.20 15.78
N GLU A 6 6.09 14.72 14.68
CA GLU A 6 4.96 15.66 14.66
C GLU A 6 3.61 14.94 14.57
N ILE A 7 3.57 13.83 13.83
CA ILE A 7 2.35 13.07 13.55
C ILE A 7 1.99 12.12 14.69
N LEU A 8 2.97 11.43 15.24
CA LEU A 8 2.74 10.40 16.25
C LEU A 8 1.96 10.90 17.48
N PRO A 9 2.28 12.08 18.07
CA PRO A 9 1.51 12.60 19.20
C PRO A 9 0.03 12.85 18.86
N VAL A 10 -0.26 13.26 17.63
CA VAL A 10 -1.65 13.45 17.17
C VAL A 10 -2.38 12.13 17.08
N LEU A 11 -1.76 11.09 16.53
CA LEU A 11 -2.34 9.76 16.46
C LEU A 11 -2.60 9.19 17.86
N GLU A 12 -1.69 9.40 18.81
CA GLU A 12 -1.82 8.96 20.20
C GLU A 12 -3.05 9.59 20.89
N VAL A 13 -3.30 10.88 20.67
CA VAL A 13 -4.50 11.55 21.17
C VAL A 13 -5.77 10.86 20.63
N TYR A 14 -5.79 10.49 19.37
CA TYR A 14 -6.94 9.81 18.77
C TYR A 14 -7.07 8.36 19.19
N VAL A 15 -5.98 7.68 19.54
CA VAL A 15 -6.02 6.37 20.18
C VAL A 15 -6.71 6.48 21.54
N ASP A 16 -6.34 7.46 22.36
CA ASP A 16 -6.92 7.68 23.67
C ASP A 16 -8.43 8.01 23.61
N ARG A 17 -8.83 8.73 22.56
CA ARG A 17 -10.23 9.12 22.34
C ARG A 17 -11.10 8.06 21.66
N THR A 18 -10.49 7.01 21.16
CA THR A 18 -11.19 5.98 20.37
C THR A 18 -10.88 4.60 20.96
N PRO A 19 -11.68 4.12 21.92
CA PRO A 19 -11.44 2.82 22.55
C PRO A 19 -11.30 1.69 21.53
N GLY A 20 -10.27 0.87 21.67
CA GLY A 20 -9.97 -0.24 20.78
C GLY A 20 -9.18 0.12 19.51
N SER A 21 -8.95 1.41 19.26
CA SER A 21 -8.03 1.83 18.19
C SER A 21 -6.57 1.68 18.62
N PHE A 22 -5.69 1.53 17.65
CA PHE A 22 -4.25 1.41 17.92
C PHE A 22 -3.43 1.93 16.74
N ILE A 23 -2.16 2.20 17.00
CA ILE A 23 -1.18 2.63 15.99
C ILE A 23 -0.28 1.46 15.65
N GLU A 24 -0.10 1.22 14.35
CA GLU A 24 0.90 0.32 13.82
C GLU A 24 2.02 1.16 13.19
N GLU A 25 3.23 1.00 13.70
CA GLU A 25 4.40 1.63 13.13
C GLU A 25 5.07 0.69 12.12
N LYS A 26 5.09 1.11 10.87
CA LYS A 26 5.84 0.43 9.80
C LYS A 26 7.13 1.19 9.52
N GLU A 27 8.02 0.58 8.75
CA GLU A 27 9.31 1.19 8.40
C GLU A 27 9.16 2.56 7.73
N PHE A 28 8.18 2.72 6.85
CA PHE A 28 7.98 3.93 6.04
C PHE A 28 6.62 4.58 6.22
N SER A 29 5.78 4.07 7.11
CA SER A 29 4.45 4.63 7.37
C SER A 29 3.99 4.43 8.80
N LEU A 30 2.97 5.21 9.17
CA LEU A 30 2.21 5.05 10.40
C LEU A 30 0.77 4.72 10.02
N VAL A 31 0.18 3.76 10.69
CA VAL A 31 -1.21 3.36 10.44
C VAL A 31 -2.03 3.45 11.72
N TRP A 32 -3.11 4.21 11.67
CA TRP A 32 -4.10 4.23 12.73
C TRP A 32 -5.24 3.28 12.37
N HIS A 33 -5.49 2.30 13.24
CA HIS A 33 -6.55 1.31 13.07
C HIS A 33 -7.77 1.68 13.90
N ARG A 34 -8.95 1.66 13.27
CA ARG A 34 -10.23 1.93 13.96
C ARG A 34 -10.59 0.82 14.93
N SER A 35 -11.39 1.21 15.93
CA SER A 35 -12.04 0.26 16.85
C SER A 35 -13.28 -0.41 16.23
N CYS A 36 -13.84 -1.37 16.97
CA CYS A 36 -15.08 -2.05 16.62
C CYS A 36 -16.35 -1.18 16.80
N ASP A 37 -16.28 -0.06 17.50
CA ASP A 37 -17.40 0.87 17.63
C ASP A 37 -17.51 1.73 16.35
N ALA A 38 -18.43 1.33 15.48
CA ALA A 38 -18.53 1.89 14.14
C ALA A 38 -18.90 3.38 14.10
N GLU A 39 -19.78 3.86 15.00
CA GLU A 39 -20.22 5.26 14.97
C GLU A 39 -19.14 6.22 15.47
N LEU A 40 -18.61 5.97 16.66
CA LEU A 40 -17.55 6.80 17.24
C LEU A 40 -16.28 6.73 16.39
N ALA A 41 -15.92 5.55 15.93
CA ALA A 41 -14.74 5.36 15.09
C ALA A 41 -14.84 6.11 13.76
N ALA A 42 -16.00 6.15 13.13
CA ALA A 42 -16.22 6.90 11.89
C ALA A 42 -16.09 8.41 12.11
N VAL A 43 -16.66 8.95 13.17
CA VAL A 43 -16.54 10.38 13.53
C VAL A 43 -15.07 10.73 13.81
N ARG A 44 -14.39 9.94 14.63
CA ARG A 44 -12.97 10.16 14.95
C ARG A 44 -12.05 10.03 13.76
N ALA A 45 -12.34 9.09 12.85
CA ALA A 45 -11.58 8.93 11.62
C ALA A 45 -11.67 10.17 10.73
N LYS A 46 -12.86 10.76 10.60
CA LYS A 46 -13.05 11.98 9.83
C LYS A 46 -12.30 13.15 10.44
N GLU A 47 -12.43 13.35 11.76
CA GLU A 47 -11.71 14.41 12.49
C GLU A 47 -10.19 14.24 12.35
N LEU A 48 -9.68 13.03 12.56
CA LEU A 48 -8.27 12.72 12.45
C LEU A 48 -7.74 12.99 11.05
N LYS A 49 -8.47 12.57 10.02
CA LYS A 49 -8.10 12.81 8.63
C LYS A 49 -7.98 14.32 8.34
N ASP A 50 -8.94 15.12 8.79
CA ASP A 50 -8.93 16.57 8.59
C ASP A 50 -7.73 17.23 9.30
N VAL A 51 -7.45 16.83 10.55
CA VAL A 51 -6.28 17.29 11.30
C VAL A 51 -4.97 16.91 10.59
N LEU A 52 -4.86 15.67 10.14
CA LEU A 52 -3.67 15.18 9.44
C LEU A 52 -3.46 15.89 8.10
N LEU A 53 -4.50 16.13 7.33
CA LEU A 53 -4.41 16.87 6.07
C LEU A 53 -3.89 18.29 6.28
N ASN A 54 -4.34 18.97 7.33
CA ASN A 54 -3.84 20.29 7.69
C ASN A 54 -2.38 20.24 8.16
N LEU A 55 -2.04 19.29 9.01
CA LEU A 55 -0.69 19.13 9.56
C LEU A 55 0.34 18.79 8.49
N THR A 56 -0.06 18.02 7.49
CA THR A 56 0.82 17.52 6.42
C THR A 56 0.83 18.37 5.16
N ALA A 57 0.05 19.45 5.10
CA ALA A 57 -0.16 20.26 3.88
C ALA A 57 1.14 20.76 3.24
N ASN A 58 2.17 21.07 4.05
CA ASN A 58 3.47 21.54 3.59
C ASN A 58 4.59 20.50 3.71
N LEU A 59 4.22 19.25 3.98
CA LEU A 59 5.15 18.14 4.10
C LEU A 59 4.95 17.18 2.92
N ASN A 60 6.01 16.49 2.52
CA ASN A 60 5.92 15.44 1.52
C ASN A 60 5.32 14.16 2.12
N ILE A 61 4.15 14.29 2.73
CA ILE A 61 3.44 13.23 3.44
C ILE A 61 2.03 13.13 2.88
N GLY A 62 1.64 11.92 2.53
CA GLY A 62 0.29 11.60 2.08
C GLY A 62 -0.52 10.91 3.19
N VAL A 63 -1.79 11.27 3.26
CA VAL A 63 -2.78 10.66 4.14
C VAL A 63 -3.73 9.83 3.29
N MET A 64 -3.80 8.53 3.55
CA MET A 64 -4.63 7.59 2.79
C MET A 64 -5.65 6.94 3.73
N GLU A 65 -6.90 6.92 3.32
CA GLU A 65 -7.97 6.23 4.04
C GLU A 65 -8.25 4.87 3.37
N GLY A 66 -8.16 3.81 4.16
CA GLY A 66 -8.52 2.47 3.75
C GLY A 66 -9.68 1.92 4.57
N ASN A 67 -9.95 0.61 4.45
CA ASN A 67 -10.99 -0.05 5.22
C ASN A 67 -10.56 -0.12 6.70
N LYS A 68 -11.23 0.67 7.56
CA LYS A 68 -10.95 0.80 9.00
C LYS A 68 -9.53 1.25 9.35
N VAL A 69 -8.83 1.89 8.43
CA VAL A 69 -7.47 2.39 8.67
C VAL A 69 -7.27 3.78 8.06
N ILE A 70 -6.36 4.54 8.67
CA ILE A 70 -5.77 5.74 8.07
C ILE A 70 -4.26 5.53 8.05
N GLU A 71 -3.68 5.54 6.88
CA GLU A 71 -2.24 5.39 6.68
C GLU A 71 -1.59 6.72 6.31
N ILE A 72 -0.50 7.02 6.97
CA ILE A 72 0.31 8.21 6.74
C ILE A 72 1.70 7.77 6.29
N LYS A 73 2.11 8.19 5.09
CA LYS A 73 3.42 7.81 4.52
C LYS A 73 4.06 8.96 3.76
N ASN A 74 5.37 8.90 3.59
CA ASN A 74 6.07 9.84 2.71
C ASN A 74 5.62 9.64 1.25
N THR A 75 5.24 10.72 0.59
CA THR A 75 4.85 10.68 -0.83
C THR A 75 6.02 10.40 -1.77
N ASN A 76 7.25 10.61 -1.32
CA ASN A 76 8.46 10.31 -2.08
C ASN A 76 8.79 8.81 -2.11
N ILE A 77 8.18 8.01 -1.24
CA ILE A 77 8.36 6.55 -1.20
C ILE A 77 7.24 5.93 -2.04
N ASN A 78 7.59 5.55 -3.25
CA ASN A 78 6.68 4.96 -4.22
C ASN A 78 7.27 3.64 -4.71
N LYS A 79 6.52 2.56 -4.58
CA LYS A 79 6.93 1.21 -5.03
C LYS A 79 7.26 1.19 -6.53
N GLY A 80 6.51 1.93 -7.33
CA GLY A 80 6.76 2.01 -8.76
C GLY A 80 8.13 2.60 -9.09
N ARG A 81 8.53 3.62 -8.35
CA ARG A 81 9.83 4.25 -8.52
C ARG A 81 10.99 3.31 -8.20
N ALA A 82 10.88 2.57 -7.10
CA ALA A 82 11.86 1.56 -6.72
C ALA A 82 11.96 0.45 -7.77
N VAL A 83 10.84 0.00 -8.29
CA VAL A 83 10.80 -1.03 -9.35
C VAL A 83 11.44 -0.53 -10.65
N LEU A 84 11.19 0.72 -11.05
CA LEU A 84 11.83 1.30 -12.24
C LEU A 84 13.36 1.36 -12.11
N GLU A 85 13.87 1.71 -10.94
CA GLU A 85 15.32 1.67 -10.69
C GLU A 85 15.89 0.27 -10.88
N TRP A 86 15.21 -0.75 -10.40
CA TRP A 86 15.63 -2.14 -10.55
C TRP A 86 15.59 -2.60 -12.01
N ILE A 87 14.50 -2.31 -12.72
CA ILE A 87 14.31 -2.69 -14.13
C ILE A 87 15.35 -2.02 -15.03
N SER A 88 15.70 -0.77 -14.74
CA SER A 88 16.66 -0.01 -15.54
C SER A 88 18.12 -0.48 -15.43
N LYS A 89 18.46 -1.28 -14.42
CA LYS A 89 19.84 -1.72 -14.15
C LYS A 89 20.38 -2.71 -15.18
N LYS A 90 19.50 -3.47 -15.83
CA LYS A 90 19.89 -4.44 -16.88
C LYS A 90 18.68 -4.76 -17.77
N GLN A 91 18.94 -5.45 -18.89
CA GLN A 91 17.85 -6.06 -19.66
C GLN A 91 17.41 -7.35 -18.98
N TRP A 92 16.11 -7.44 -18.72
CA TRP A 92 15.48 -8.62 -18.13
C TRP A 92 14.72 -9.37 -19.21
N ASP A 93 14.89 -10.69 -19.27
CA ASP A 93 14.14 -11.54 -20.20
C ASP A 93 12.67 -11.67 -19.85
N PHE A 94 12.36 -11.60 -18.56
CA PHE A 94 11.02 -11.76 -18.05
C PHE A 94 10.83 -10.95 -16.75
N VAL A 95 9.78 -10.16 -16.70
CA VAL A 95 9.37 -9.41 -15.51
C VAL A 95 7.90 -9.68 -15.22
N LEU A 96 7.62 -10.13 -14.01
CA LEU A 96 6.28 -10.38 -13.50
C LEU A 96 6.07 -9.64 -12.18
N ALA A 97 5.04 -8.83 -12.11
CA ALA A 97 4.61 -8.14 -10.89
C ALA A 97 3.24 -8.64 -10.47
N ILE A 98 3.10 -8.99 -9.19
CA ILE A 98 1.85 -9.48 -8.61
C ILE A 98 1.57 -8.66 -7.35
N GLY A 99 0.33 -8.20 -7.17
CA GLY A 99 -0.05 -7.45 -5.99
C GLY A 99 -1.56 -7.43 -5.75
N ASP A 100 -1.93 -7.18 -4.52
CA ASP A 100 -3.32 -7.08 -4.07
C ASP A 100 -3.67 -5.71 -3.47
N ASP A 101 -2.67 -4.96 -3.04
CA ASP A 101 -2.83 -3.68 -2.38
C ASP A 101 -2.96 -2.49 -3.36
N LEU A 102 -3.56 -1.41 -2.86
CA LEU A 102 -3.64 -0.15 -3.60
C LEU A 102 -2.25 0.41 -3.95
N THR A 103 -1.26 0.21 -3.08
CA THR A 103 0.12 0.65 -3.31
C THR A 103 0.83 -0.12 -4.42
N ASP A 104 0.35 -1.31 -4.77
CA ASP A 104 0.87 -2.10 -5.89
C ASP A 104 0.46 -1.51 -7.25
N GLU A 105 -0.60 -0.70 -7.28
CA GLU A 105 -1.00 0.05 -8.47
C GLU A 105 0.10 1.01 -8.95
N ASP A 106 0.91 1.55 -8.05
CA ASP A 106 2.07 2.38 -8.40
C ASP A 106 3.08 1.60 -9.25
N ILE A 107 3.24 0.29 -8.97
CA ILE A 107 4.08 -0.61 -9.76
C ILE A 107 3.45 -0.85 -11.12
N PHE A 108 2.18 -1.25 -11.15
CA PHE A 108 1.48 -1.58 -12.38
C PHE A 108 1.42 -0.42 -13.37
N ALA A 109 1.27 0.80 -12.84
CA ALA A 109 1.20 2.02 -13.66
C ALA A 109 2.49 2.36 -14.39
N VAL A 110 3.65 1.98 -13.85
CA VAL A 110 4.97 2.36 -14.39
C VAL A 110 5.67 1.24 -15.18
N LEU A 111 5.16 0.01 -15.11
CA LEU A 111 5.77 -1.12 -15.80
C LEU A 111 5.73 -0.94 -17.31
N PRO A 112 6.84 -1.28 -18.01
CA PRO A 112 6.85 -1.31 -19.47
C PRO A 112 5.82 -2.30 -20.04
N ASP A 113 5.36 -2.07 -21.27
CA ASP A 113 4.37 -2.92 -21.94
C ASP A 113 4.84 -4.36 -22.19
N THR A 114 6.14 -4.59 -22.14
CA THR A 114 6.76 -5.91 -22.30
C THR A 114 6.70 -6.76 -21.04
N THR A 115 6.23 -6.20 -19.93
CA THR A 115 6.15 -6.88 -18.63
C THR A 115 4.75 -7.45 -18.37
N TYR A 116 4.67 -8.38 -17.43
CA TYR A 116 3.42 -8.98 -16.99
C TYR A 116 3.04 -8.46 -15.60
N SER A 117 1.80 -8.06 -15.43
CA SER A 117 1.28 -7.58 -14.14
C SER A 117 -0.05 -8.25 -13.82
N ILE A 118 -0.20 -8.69 -12.58
CA ILE A 118 -1.37 -9.43 -12.10
C ILE A 118 -1.92 -8.78 -10.84
N LYS A 119 -3.17 -8.36 -10.89
CA LYS A 119 -3.94 -7.94 -9.73
C LYS A 119 -4.57 -9.16 -9.08
N VAL A 120 -4.36 -9.35 -7.79
CA VAL A 120 -5.04 -10.37 -7.00
C VAL A 120 -6.28 -9.75 -6.37
N GLY A 121 -7.44 -10.38 -6.58
CA GLY A 121 -8.71 -9.90 -6.10
C GLY A 121 -9.48 -9.06 -7.12
N LEU A 122 -10.58 -8.46 -6.66
CA LEU A 122 -11.48 -7.66 -7.47
C LEU A 122 -11.15 -6.16 -7.37
N GLY A 123 -11.61 -5.41 -8.36
CA GLY A 123 -11.48 -3.96 -8.40
C GLY A 123 -10.75 -3.44 -9.64
N SER A 124 -10.82 -2.14 -9.85
CA SER A 124 -10.10 -1.47 -10.94
C SER A 124 -8.59 -1.52 -10.71
N SER A 125 -7.83 -1.81 -11.75
CA SER A 125 -6.38 -1.91 -11.67
C SER A 125 -5.71 -1.53 -12.99
N HIS A 126 -4.47 -1.04 -12.91
CA HIS A 126 -3.57 -0.85 -14.05
C HIS A 126 -2.88 -2.15 -14.47
N ALA A 127 -3.04 -3.24 -13.70
CA ALA A 127 -2.50 -4.54 -14.06
C ALA A 127 -3.13 -5.06 -15.34
N LYS A 128 -2.34 -5.80 -16.13
CA LYS A 128 -2.81 -6.41 -17.39
C LYS A 128 -3.73 -7.60 -17.16
N PHE A 129 -3.56 -8.32 -16.06
CA PHE A 129 -4.27 -9.54 -15.75
C PHE A 129 -4.82 -9.51 -14.32
N TYR A 130 -5.82 -10.35 -14.09
CA TYR A 130 -6.43 -10.55 -12.77
C TYR A 130 -6.35 -12.01 -12.36
N MET A 131 -6.17 -12.27 -11.06
CA MET A 131 -6.36 -13.56 -10.44
C MET A 131 -7.26 -13.42 -9.22
N GLU A 132 -8.17 -14.39 -9.04
CA GLU A 132 -9.18 -14.32 -7.98
C GLU A 132 -8.62 -14.50 -6.58
N SER A 133 -7.55 -15.29 -6.44
CA SER A 133 -7.05 -15.70 -5.13
C SER A 133 -5.55 -15.93 -5.10
N VAL A 134 -5.01 -15.91 -3.89
CA VAL A 134 -3.62 -16.25 -3.59
C VAL A 134 -3.29 -17.69 -4.01
N ASP A 135 -4.24 -18.62 -3.88
CA ASP A 135 -4.04 -20.01 -4.26
C ASP A 135 -3.81 -20.16 -5.77
N LYS A 136 -4.51 -19.40 -6.58
CA LYS A 136 -4.29 -19.36 -8.03
C LYS A 136 -2.94 -18.76 -8.39
N VAL A 137 -2.50 -17.74 -7.68
CA VAL A 137 -1.16 -17.17 -7.84
C VAL A 137 -0.08 -18.19 -7.50
N ARG A 138 -0.21 -18.92 -6.40
CA ARG A 138 0.72 -19.99 -6.04
C ARG A 138 0.79 -21.08 -7.09
N ALA A 139 -0.35 -21.46 -7.65
CA ALA A 139 -0.42 -22.45 -8.73
C ALA A 139 0.32 -21.96 -9.99
N LEU A 140 0.15 -20.68 -10.35
CA LEU A 140 0.88 -20.08 -11.47
C LEU A 140 2.40 -20.09 -11.24
N LEU A 141 2.86 -19.63 -10.07
CA LEU A 141 4.28 -19.59 -9.74
C LEU A 141 4.91 -20.98 -9.75
N LYS A 142 4.19 -21.99 -9.24
CA LYS A 142 4.61 -23.39 -9.30
C LYS A 142 4.73 -23.88 -10.74
N SER A 143 3.78 -23.54 -11.59
CA SER A 143 3.81 -23.91 -13.01
C SER A 143 4.99 -23.30 -13.74
N ILE A 144 5.31 -22.02 -13.49
CA ILE A 144 6.48 -21.33 -14.07
C ILE A 144 7.77 -22.00 -13.59
N SER A 145 7.90 -22.27 -12.30
CA SER A 145 9.06 -22.96 -11.71
C SER A 145 9.31 -24.36 -12.31
N GLN A 146 8.26 -25.11 -12.56
CA GLN A 146 8.37 -26.46 -13.16
C GLN A 146 8.83 -26.44 -14.62
N LYS A 147 8.49 -25.39 -15.38
CA LYS A 147 8.93 -25.27 -16.79
C LYS A 147 10.41 -24.96 -16.93
N GLU A 148 11.02 -24.28 -15.97
CA GLU A 148 12.46 -24.04 -15.98
C GLU A 148 13.31 -25.33 -15.83
N VAL A 149 12.79 -26.31 -15.12
CA VAL A 149 13.50 -27.57 -14.85
C VAL A 149 13.57 -28.48 -16.10
N ARG A 150 12.77 -28.21 -17.12
CA ARG A 150 12.70 -29.02 -18.35
C ARG A 150 13.65 -28.57 -19.46
N LYS A 151 14.48 -27.60 -19.20
CA LYS A 151 15.58 -27.22 -20.07
C LYS A 151 16.78 -28.14 -19.79
#